data_d6c450497abee9c560331af26f029ccf
#
_entry.id   d6c450497abee9c560331af26f029ccf
#
_cell.length_a   1.000
_cell.length_b   1.000
_cell.length_c   1.000
_cell.angle_alpha   90.00
_cell.angle_beta   90.00
_cell.angle_gamma   90.00
#
_symmetry.space_group_name_H-M   'P 1'
#
loop_
_entity.id
_entity.type
_entity.pdbx_description
1 polymer ?
#
loop_
_entity_poly.entity_id
_entity_poly.type
_entity_poly.pdbx_seq_one_letter_code
_entity_poly.pdbx_strand_id
1 'polypeptide(L)'
;MFSLMRKSFDMSGERGAVSISPPSGGKRADGASEPRRPRIGLALGAGAARGWSHIGVLRELADNGVKPDVVAGTSIGAVIGGCYAAGKLDQIEVFARSLTKRRVFAMMDLSFSGMSLITGDRLKAALEREVNGVQIEDLPTPFAAVATEVGTGHEVWLQRGPLDLAIRASYALPGIFEPVRIGDRYLFDGALVNPVPVTVCRALGAEFVIAVNVTADTMYRSAVIPNQSAAAAPTEAGSKGPFAGRVGAALEGGLLPRYFERRAGDAPNVATAMIDAFNIIQDRILRSRL
;
A
#
# COMPACT_ATOMS: atom_id res chain seq x y z
N MET A 1 -30.14 -35.57 -40.18
CA MET A 1 -30.31 -35.93 -41.60
C MET A 1 -29.28 -35.10 -42.39
N PHE A 2 -28.28 -35.75 -42.89
CA PHE A 2 -27.06 -35.21 -43.52
C PHE A 2 -27.29 -34.65 -44.90
N SER A 3 -26.59 -33.61 -45.32
CA SER A 3 -26.14 -33.47 -46.70
C SER A 3 -24.88 -32.60 -46.78
N LEU A 4 -23.81 -33.25 -47.20
CA LEU A 4 -22.54 -32.69 -47.64
C LEU A 4 -22.71 -31.99 -48.99
N MET A 5 -22.11 -30.82 -49.18
CA MET A 5 -21.73 -30.32 -50.51
C MET A 5 -20.23 -29.97 -50.51
N ARG A 6 -19.47 -30.88 -51.13
CA ARG A 6 -18.13 -30.64 -51.68
C ARG A 6 -18.27 -29.77 -52.93
N LYS A 7 -17.54 -28.65 -52.99
CA LYS A 7 -17.20 -27.98 -54.25
C LYS A 7 -15.70 -28.09 -54.46
N SER A 8 -15.33 -28.87 -55.45
CA SER A 8 -14.02 -28.93 -56.08
C SER A 8 -13.73 -27.60 -56.80
N PHE A 9 -12.58 -27.03 -56.54
CA PHE A 9 -12.07 -25.88 -57.30
C PHE A 9 -10.93 -26.36 -58.19
N ASP A 10 -11.12 -26.15 -59.48
CA ASP A 10 -10.20 -26.48 -60.55
C ASP A 10 -9.02 -25.51 -60.60
N MET A 11 -7.81 -26.05 -60.70
CA MET A 11 -6.53 -25.32 -60.75
C MET A 11 -5.92 -25.48 -62.14
N SER A 12 -6.32 -24.65 -63.10
CA SER A 12 -5.59 -24.48 -64.38
C SER A 12 -5.57 -23.00 -64.76
N GLY A 13 -4.44 -22.31 -64.54
CA GLY A 13 -4.27 -20.91 -64.95
C GLY A 13 -2.82 -20.42 -64.74
N GLU A 14 -2.08 -20.56 -65.84
CA GLU A 14 -0.89 -19.80 -66.29
C GLU A 14 0.08 -19.20 -65.37
N ARG A 15 1.33 -19.67 -65.42
CA ARG A 15 2.54 -19.11 -64.77
C ARG A 15 3.01 -17.87 -65.51
N GLY A 16 2.67 -16.70 -65.02
CA GLY A 16 3.33 -15.45 -65.38
C GLY A 16 4.56 -15.26 -64.47
N ALA A 17 5.76 -15.33 -65.06
CA ALA A 17 7.02 -15.02 -64.34
C ALA A 17 7.09 -13.52 -64.05
N VAL A 18 6.86 -13.12 -62.85
CA VAL A 18 7.11 -11.76 -62.38
C VAL A 18 8.58 -11.68 -61.92
N SER A 19 9.37 -10.96 -62.73
CA SER A 19 10.75 -10.58 -62.37
C SER A 19 10.72 -9.58 -61.22
N ILE A 20 11.12 -10.01 -60.01
CA ILE A 20 11.27 -9.15 -58.86
C ILE A 20 12.71 -8.64 -58.89
N SER A 21 12.89 -7.38 -59.30
CA SER A 21 14.15 -6.65 -59.07
C SER A 21 14.35 -6.38 -57.59
N PRO A 22 15.59 -6.55 -57.04
CA PRO A 22 15.82 -6.24 -55.62
C PRO A 22 15.68 -4.73 -55.40
N PRO A 23 15.07 -4.30 -54.29
CA PRO A 23 14.96 -2.88 -53.95
C PRO A 23 16.36 -2.30 -53.74
N SER A 24 16.64 -1.24 -54.49
CA SER A 24 17.83 -0.42 -54.38
C SER A 24 18.01 0.05 -52.94
N GLY A 25 19.26 -0.02 -52.47
CA GLY A 25 19.71 0.28 -51.12
C GLY A 25 19.07 1.51 -50.49
N GLY A 26 18.11 1.27 -49.57
CA GLY A 26 17.70 2.25 -48.61
C GLY A 26 18.83 2.45 -47.61
N LYS A 27 19.27 3.67 -47.49
CA LYS A 27 20.23 4.12 -46.43
C LYS A 27 19.76 3.58 -45.12
N ARG A 28 20.58 2.73 -44.48
CA ARG A 28 20.42 2.39 -43.08
C ARG A 28 20.51 3.71 -42.33
N ALA A 29 19.42 4.10 -41.73
CA ALA A 29 19.41 5.14 -40.70
C ALA A 29 20.16 4.56 -39.50
N ASP A 30 21.47 4.75 -39.45
CA ASP A 30 22.30 4.54 -38.27
C ASP A 30 22.01 5.69 -37.26
N GLY A 31 20.80 5.67 -36.75
CA GLY A 31 20.42 6.34 -35.51
C GLY A 31 20.41 5.33 -34.41
N ALA A 32 21.57 4.83 -33.99
CA ALA A 32 21.70 4.15 -32.72
C ALA A 32 21.38 5.20 -31.65
N SER A 33 20.10 5.28 -31.22
CA SER A 33 19.72 6.01 -30.04
C SER A 33 20.56 5.45 -28.88
N GLU A 34 21.28 6.31 -28.17
CA GLU A 34 21.96 5.90 -26.94
C GLU A 34 21.02 5.03 -26.09
N PRO A 35 21.53 3.95 -25.49
CA PRO A 35 20.70 3.06 -24.70
C PRO A 35 20.04 3.86 -23.57
N ARG A 36 18.77 4.17 -23.75
CA ARG A 36 17.97 4.87 -22.74
C ARG A 36 17.89 4.00 -21.50
N ARG A 37 18.26 4.54 -20.33
CA ARG A 37 18.08 3.82 -19.07
C ARG A 37 16.60 3.46 -18.87
N PRO A 38 16.30 2.29 -18.31
CA PRO A 38 14.92 1.91 -18.04
C PRO A 38 14.30 2.87 -17.02
N ARG A 39 13.00 3.17 -17.18
CA ARG A 39 12.26 3.96 -16.20
C ARG A 39 12.06 3.14 -14.93
N ILE A 40 12.54 3.68 -13.81
CA ILE A 40 12.50 3.03 -12.50
C ILE A 40 11.25 3.48 -11.74
N GLY A 41 10.41 2.54 -11.36
CA GLY A 41 9.31 2.72 -10.42
C GLY A 41 9.71 2.31 -9.01
N LEU A 42 9.23 3.05 -8.02
CA LEU A 42 9.39 2.70 -6.61
C LEU A 42 8.01 2.46 -5.99
N ALA A 43 7.74 1.21 -5.63
CA ALA A 43 6.51 0.81 -4.95
C ALA A 43 6.77 0.72 -3.43
N LEU A 44 6.21 1.65 -2.67
CA LEU A 44 6.34 1.72 -1.21
C LEU A 44 5.11 1.10 -0.55
N GLY A 45 5.33 -0.01 0.14
CA GLY A 45 4.25 -0.78 0.73
C GLY A 45 3.70 -0.22 2.04
N ALA A 46 2.55 -0.75 2.42
CA ALA A 46 1.96 -0.57 3.74
C ALA A 46 2.81 -1.22 4.84
N GLY A 47 2.58 -0.87 6.11
CA GLY A 47 3.33 -1.47 7.21
C GLY A 47 3.24 -0.73 8.54
N ALA A 48 2.31 0.22 8.66
CA ALA A 48 2.12 1.05 9.86
C ALA A 48 3.46 1.64 10.35
N ALA A 49 3.81 1.50 11.63
CA ALA A 49 5.05 2.05 12.19
C ALA A 49 6.34 1.54 11.53
N ARG A 50 6.33 0.33 10.95
CA ARG A 50 7.48 -0.22 10.22
C ARG A 50 7.79 0.55 8.94
N GLY A 51 6.80 1.19 8.35
CA GLY A 51 6.96 1.96 7.11
C GLY A 51 7.87 3.19 7.23
N TRP A 52 8.21 3.64 8.42
CA TRP A 52 9.25 4.67 8.57
C TRP A 52 10.60 4.23 8.02
N SER A 53 10.85 2.92 7.88
CA SER A 53 12.05 2.38 7.22
C SER A 53 12.14 2.74 5.73
N HIS A 54 11.04 3.09 5.07
CA HIS A 54 11.06 3.60 3.70
C HIS A 54 11.94 4.83 3.53
N ILE A 55 12.08 5.67 4.58
CA ILE A 55 13.00 6.81 4.56
C ILE A 55 14.43 6.35 4.36
N GLY A 56 14.87 5.32 5.12
CA GLY A 56 16.20 4.73 4.97
C GLY A 56 16.43 4.15 3.59
N VAL A 57 15.42 3.46 3.02
CA VAL A 57 15.50 2.93 1.65
C VAL A 57 15.67 4.06 0.63
N LEU A 58 14.91 5.15 0.75
CA LEU A 58 15.02 6.30 -0.17
C LEU A 58 16.38 6.99 -0.07
N ARG A 59 16.95 7.10 1.14
CA ARG A 59 18.31 7.63 1.35
C ARG A 59 19.35 6.74 0.68
N GLU A 60 19.30 5.44 0.94
CA GLU A 60 20.26 4.49 0.37
C GLU A 60 20.19 4.45 -1.16
N LEU A 61 19.00 4.50 -1.74
CA LEU A 61 18.84 4.61 -3.19
C LEU A 61 19.48 5.90 -3.73
N ALA A 62 19.26 7.03 -3.05
CA ALA A 62 19.83 8.31 -3.44
C ALA A 62 21.36 8.32 -3.33
N ASP A 63 21.93 7.76 -2.26
CA ASP A 63 23.37 7.66 -2.02
C ASP A 63 24.07 6.79 -3.07
N ASN A 64 23.34 5.80 -3.61
CA ASN A 64 23.81 4.95 -4.72
C ASN A 64 23.42 5.49 -6.11
N GLY A 65 22.96 6.74 -6.23
CA GLY A 65 22.62 7.38 -7.50
C GLY A 65 21.35 6.84 -8.16
N VAL A 66 20.54 6.05 -7.45
CA VAL A 66 19.27 5.50 -7.96
C VAL A 66 18.15 6.50 -7.68
N LYS A 67 17.64 7.12 -8.74
CA LYS A 67 16.52 8.05 -8.67
C LYS A 67 15.28 7.41 -9.32
N PRO A 68 14.19 7.18 -8.59
CA PRO A 68 12.93 6.71 -9.17
C PRO A 68 12.33 7.74 -10.13
N ASP A 69 11.82 7.26 -11.26
CA ASP A 69 11.11 8.07 -12.26
C ASP A 69 9.62 8.18 -11.92
N VAL A 70 9.08 7.22 -11.18
CA VAL A 70 7.69 7.20 -10.69
C VAL A 70 7.65 6.57 -9.30
N VAL A 71 6.72 7.03 -8.48
CA VAL A 71 6.52 6.50 -7.12
C VAL A 71 5.05 6.12 -6.93
N ALA A 72 4.79 4.95 -6.37
CA ALA A 72 3.47 4.58 -5.89
C ALA A 72 3.55 4.16 -4.43
N GLY A 73 2.58 4.56 -3.64
CA GLY A 73 2.56 4.28 -2.21
C GLY A 73 1.22 3.81 -1.71
N THR A 74 1.25 2.94 -0.70
CA THR A 74 0.06 2.47 0.02
C THR A 74 0.24 2.73 1.51
N SER A 75 -0.76 3.36 2.14
CA SER A 75 -0.77 3.65 3.58
C SER A 75 0.47 4.49 3.98
N ILE A 76 1.28 4.03 4.94
CA ILE A 76 2.54 4.70 5.30
C ILE A 76 3.47 4.88 4.09
N GLY A 77 3.44 3.95 3.13
CA GLY A 77 4.18 4.09 1.86
C GLY A 77 3.70 5.28 1.04
N ALA A 78 2.41 5.63 1.09
CA ALA A 78 1.87 6.84 0.46
C ALA A 78 2.32 8.11 1.20
N VAL A 79 2.38 8.07 2.53
CA VAL A 79 2.90 9.19 3.34
C VAL A 79 4.34 9.51 2.93
N ILE A 80 5.22 8.51 2.98
CA ILE A 80 6.64 8.71 2.68
C ILE A 80 6.87 9.00 1.20
N GLY A 81 6.20 8.24 0.31
CA GLY A 81 6.31 8.41 -1.14
C GLY A 81 5.80 9.76 -1.64
N GLY A 82 4.67 10.23 -1.10
CA GLY A 82 4.12 11.54 -1.42
C GLY A 82 5.00 12.69 -0.93
N CYS A 83 5.51 12.61 0.30
CA CYS A 83 6.47 13.58 0.81
C CYS A 83 7.78 13.57 -0.01
N TYR A 84 8.29 12.40 -0.39
CA TYR A 84 9.45 12.29 -1.26
C TYR A 84 9.20 12.93 -2.63
N ALA A 85 8.07 12.60 -3.28
CA ALA A 85 7.70 13.16 -4.58
C ALA A 85 7.53 14.68 -4.54
N ALA A 86 7.12 15.23 -3.39
CA ALA A 86 7.03 16.67 -3.14
C ALA A 86 8.37 17.31 -2.72
N GLY A 87 9.48 16.57 -2.67
CA GLY A 87 10.79 17.08 -2.23
C GLY A 87 10.86 17.38 -0.72
N LYS A 88 10.03 16.71 0.09
CA LYS A 88 9.88 16.92 1.54
C LYS A 88 10.41 15.75 2.39
N LEU A 89 11.38 14.98 1.85
CA LEU A 89 11.92 13.81 2.55
C LEU A 89 12.60 14.20 3.87
N ASP A 90 13.33 15.32 3.90
CA ASP A 90 14.01 15.79 5.11
C ASP A 90 13.01 16.14 6.23
N GLN A 91 11.94 16.82 5.87
CA GLN A 91 10.91 17.25 6.81
C GLN A 91 10.18 16.05 7.42
N ILE A 92 9.81 15.06 6.59
CA ILE A 92 9.15 13.85 7.10
C ILE A 92 10.12 12.99 7.93
N GLU A 93 11.41 12.99 7.65
CA GLU A 93 12.42 12.32 8.47
C GLU A 93 12.54 12.98 9.85
N VAL A 94 12.62 14.31 9.91
CA VAL A 94 12.64 15.05 11.18
C VAL A 94 11.39 14.73 12.00
N PHE A 95 10.23 14.72 11.34
CA PHE A 95 8.97 14.32 11.99
C PHE A 95 9.05 12.90 12.52
N ALA A 96 9.47 11.92 11.72
CA ALA A 96 9.59 10.51 12.11
C ALA A 96 10.51 10.31 13.30
N ARG A 97 11.68 10.96 13.29
CA ARG A 97 12.66 10.92 14.40
C ARG A 97 12.12 11.58 15.69
N SER A 98 11.18 12.52 15.56
CA SER A 98 10.52 13.16 16.70
C SER A 98 9.48 12.29 17.39
N LEU A 99 9.07 11.15 16.78
CA LEU A 99 8.05 10.25 17.29
C LEU A 99 8.61 9.39 18.43
N THR A 100 8.51 9.90 19.64
CA THR A 100 8.73 9.10 20.85
C THR A 100 7.47 8.32 21.20
N LYS A 101 7.58 7.22 21.97
CA LYS A 101 6.41 6.46 22.48
C LYS A 101 5.36 7.38 23.11
N ARG A 102 5.80 8.37 23.91
CA ARG A 102 4.94 9.36 24.56
C ARG A 102 4.25 10.27 23.55
N ARG A 103 4.94 10.64 22.47
CA ARG A 103 4.41 11.53 21.44
C ARG A 103 3.44 10.79 20.49
N VAL A 104 3.77 9.56 20.12
CA VAL A 104 2.84 8.66 19.40
C VAL A 104 1.55 8.49 20.18
N PHE A 105 1.68 8.26 21.50
CA PHE A 105 0.55 8.15 22.39
C PHE A 105 -0.30 9.43 22.46
N ALA A 106 0.36 10.57 22.56
CA ALA A 106 -0.32 11.88 22.56
C ALA A 106 -0.94 12.24 21.19
N MET A 107 -0.55 11.57 20.11
CA MET A 107 -1.13 11.73 18.77
C MET A 107 -2.37 10.84 18.55
N MET A 108 -2.61 9.89 19.46
CA MET A 108 -3.82 9.05 19.45
C MET A 108 -4.93 9.79 20.19
N ASP A 109 -5.53 10.77 19.55
CA ASP A 109 -6.71 11.45 20.09
C ASP A 109 -7.88 10.46 20.08
N LEU A 110 -8.32 10.04 21.27
CA LEU A 110 -9.46 9.14 21.42
C LEU A 110 -10.73 9.85 20.93
N SER A 111 -11.35 9.30 19.90
CA SER A 111 -12.65 9.76 19.43
C SER A 111 -13.77 9.12 20.24
N PHE A 112 -14.63 9.93 20.82
CA PHE A 112 -15.86 9.47 21.47
C PHE A 112 -17.05 9.44 20.50
N SER A 113 -16.84 9.74 19.20
CA SER A 113 -17.92 9.77 18.21
C SER A 113 -18.42 8.39 17.76
N GLY A 114 -17.79 7.31 18.20
CA GLY A 114 -18.18 5.93 17.86
C GLY A 114 -17.82 5.49 16.43
N MET A 115 -17.28 6.36 15.58
CA MET A 115 -16.90 6.04 14.20
C MET A 115 -15.44 5.66 14.03
N SER A 116 -14.55 6.12 14.91
CA SER A 116 -13.11 5.80 14.88
C SER A 116 -12.54 5.78 16.29
N LEU A 117 -11.42 5.07 16.48
CA LEU A 117 -10.68 5.08 17.74
C LEU A 117 -9.76 6.30 17.85
N ILE A 118 -9.35 6.88 16.72
CA ILE A 118 -8.38 7.97 16.63
C ILE A 118 -8.86 8.95 15.55
N THR A 119 -8.93 10.23 15.85
CA THR A 119 -9.26 11.25 14.83
C THR A 119 -8.09 11.49 13.87
N GLY A 120 -6.86 11.28 14.33
CA GLY A 120 -5.66 11.48 13.52
C GLY A 120 -5.35 12.94 13.21
N ASP A 121 -6.01 13.89 13.87
CA ASP A 121 -5.91 15.33 13.57
C ASP A 121 -4.47 15.87 13.69
N ARG A 122 -3.67 15.33 14.59
CA ARG A 122 -2.27 15.74 14.74
C ARG A 122 -1.39 15.25 13.62
N LEU A 123 -1.60 14.02 13.13
CA LEU A 123 -0.89 13.51 11.95
C LEU A 123 -1.34 14.28 10.72
N LYS A 124 -2.64 14.51 10.58
CA LYS A 124 -3.21 15.37 9.54
C LYS A 124 -2.57 16.75 9.56
N ALA A 125 -2.56 17.45 10.71
CA ALA A 125 -1.97 18.78 10.83
C ALA A 125 -0.45 18.80 10.54
N ALA A 126 0.27 17.73 10.88
CA ALA A 126 1.69 17.61 10.56
C ALA A 126 1.90 17.47 9.03
N LEU A 127 1.09 16.64 8.37
CA LEU A 127 1.15 16.47 6.91
C LEU A 127 0.71 17.75 6.18
N GLU A 128 -0.41 18.35 6.57
CA GLU A 128 -0.90 19.60 5.98
C GLU A 128 0.15 20.72 6.06
N ARG A 129 0.91 20.82 7.15
CA ARG A 129 1.98 21.81 7.26
C ARG A 129 3.04 21.68 6.18
N GLU A 130 3.36 20.44 5.77
CA GLU A 130 4.45 20.16 4.83
C GLU A 130 3.99 20.12 3.36
N VAL A 131 2.74 19.68 3.12
CA VAL A 131 2.25 19.43 1.76
C VAL A 131 0.91 20.11 1.43
N ASN A 132 0.44 21.05 2.27
CA ASN A 132 -0.79 21.78 2.01
C ASN A 132 -0.71 22.57 0.69
N GLY A 133 -1.78 22.47 -0.11
CA GLY A 133 -1.87 23.15 -1.41
C GLY A 133 -1.10 22.51 -2.55
N VAL A 134 -0.31 21.45 -2.26
CA VAL A 134 0.40 20.70 -3.31
C VAL A 134 -0.59 19.82 -4.05
N GLN A 135 -0.59 19.91 -5.38
CA GLN A 135 -1.36 19.03 -6.25
C GLN A 135 -0.49 17.87 -6.74
N ILE A 136 -1.05 16.68 -6.84
CA ILE A 136 -0.31 15.47 -7.25
C ILE A 136 0.23 15.62 -8.68
N GLU A 137 -0.57 16.17 -9.58
CA GLU A 137 -0.22 16.42 -10.98
C GLU A 137 0.93 17.40 -11.18
N ASP A 138 1.21 18.25 -10.19
CA ASP A 138 2.28 19.25 -10.24
C ASP A 138 3.59 18.75 -9.58
N LEU A 139 3.61 17.51 -9.10
CA LEU A 139 4.78 16.96 -8.45
C LEU A 139 5.93 16.72 -9.44
N PRO A 140 7.18 17.04 -9.05
CA PRO A 140 8.36 16.81 -9.90
C PRO A 140 8.61 15.33 -10.21
N THR A 141 8.15 14.43 -9.35
CA THR A 141 8.17 12.98 -9.56
C THR A 141 6.73 12.47 -9.61
N PRO A 142 6.28 11.86 -10.72
CA PRO A 142 4.95 11.25 -10.83
C PRO A 142 4.66 10.34 -9.66
N PHE A 143 3.49 10.56 -9.03
CA PHE A 143 3.09 9.86 -7.82
C PHE A 143 1.67 9.35 -7.91
N ALA A 144 1.40 8.22 -7.27
CA ALA A 144 0.06 7.73 -6.99
C ALA A 144 -0.05 7.18 -5.58
N ALA A 145 -1.12 7.56 -4.87
CA ALA A 145 -1.52 6.92 -3.63
C ALA A 145 -2.62 5.90 -3.90
N VAL A 146 -2.54 4.73 -3.27
CA VAL A 146 -3.57 3.70 -3.38
C VAL A 146 -4.54 3.82 -2.21
N ALA A 147 -5.83 3.78 -2.53
CA ALA A 147 -6.92 3.73 -1.56
C ALA A 147 -7.94 2.65 -1.94
N THR A 148 -8.88 2.37 -1.04
CA THR A 148 -9.96 1.39 -1.22
C THR A 148 -11.31 2.07 -1.12
N GLU A 149 -12.17 1.93 -2.11
CA GLU A 149 -13.54 2.47 -2.06
C GLU A 149 -14.40 1.71 -1.05
N VAL A 150 -15.04 2.46 -0.16
CA VAL A 150 -15.96 1.89 0.85
C VAL A 150 -17.19 1.33 0.14
N GLY A 151 -17.60 0.13 0.54
CA GLY A 151 -18.81 -0.54 0.03
C GLY A 151 -18.57 -1.41 -1.20
N THR A 152 -17.69 -1.03 -2.11
CA THR A 152 -17.36 -1.82 -3.31
C THR A 152 -16.07 -2.62 -3.18
N GLY A 153 -15.12 -2.12 -2.37
CA GLY A 153 -13.79 -2.70 -2.26
C GLY A 153 -12.90 -2.47 -3.50
N HIS A 154 -13.30 -1.58 -4.40
CA HIS A 154 -12.47 -1.27 -5.56
C HIS A 154 -11.17 -0.57 -5.17
N GLU A 155 -10.09 -0.94 -5.84
CA GLU A 155 -8.81 -0.24 -5.76
C GLU A 155 -8.91 1.11 -6.48
N VAL A 156 -8.54 2.19 -5.79
CA VAL A 156 -8.57 3.56 -6.31
C VAL A 156 -7.16 4.12 -6.34
N TRP A 157 -6.72 4.59 -7.51
CA TRP A 157 -5.44 5.24 -7.69
C TRP A 157 -5.61 6.75 -7.71
N LEU A 158 -5.13 7.40 -6.67
CA LEU A 158 -5.18 8.84 -6.51
C LEU A 158 -3.93 9.45 -7.13
N GLN A 159 -4.08 9.96 -8.36
CA GLN A 159 -3.00 10.48 -9.20
C GLN A 159 -3.17 11.99 -9.49
N ARG A 160 -4.24 12.59 -8.98
CA ARG A 160 -4.59 14.00 -9.17
C ARG A 160 -5.27 14.55 -7.93
N GLY A 161 -5.25 15.88 -7.81
CA GLY A 161 -5.86 16.61 -6.71
C GLY A 161 -4.94 16.81 -5.51
N PRO A 162 -5.46 17.25 -4.37
CA PRO A 162 -4.69 17.60 -3.20
C PRO A 162 -3.90 16.41 -2.64
N LEU A 163 -2.58 16.56 -2.52
CA LEU A 163 -1.68 15.50 -2.08
C LEU A 163 -1.97 15.05 -0.65
N ASP A 164 -2.24 15.99 0.25
CA ASP A 164 -2.59 15.71 1.64
C ASP A 164 -3.84 14.85 1.75
N LEU A 165 -4.87 15.15 0.94
CA LEU A 165 -6.12 14.42 0.91
C LEU A 165 -5.93 12.99 0.39
N ALA A 166 -5.13 12.82 -0.67
CA ALA A 166 -4.80 11.51 -1.23
C ALA A 166 -4.00 10.64 -0.25
N ILE A 167 -3.00 11.22 0.41
CA ILE A 167 -2.23 10.54 1.46
C ILE A 167 -3.16 10.10 2.60
N ARG A 168 -4.05 10.98 3.06
CA ARG A 168 -5.02 10.68 4.12
C ARG A 168 -5.96 9.54 3.75
N ALA A 169 -6.49 9.54 2.53
CA ALA A 169 -7.33 8.45 2.05
C ALA A 169 -6.57 7.12 2.05
N SER A 170 -5.29 7.14 1.64
CA SER A 170 -4.45 5.96 1.57
C SER A 170 -4.13 5.34 2.92
N TYR A 171 -4.07 6.11 4.01
CA TYR A 171 -3.82 5.58 5.35
C TYR A 171 -5.05 5.48 6.25
N ALA A 172 -6.25 5.74 5.74
CA ALA A 172 -7.51 5.68 6.49
C ALA A 172 -7.89 4.25 6.88
N LEU A 173 -7.16 3.67 7.84
CA LEU A 173 -7.35 2.29 8.30
C LEU A 173 -8.69 2.14 9.03
N PRO A 174 -9.58 1.23 8.57
CA PRO A 174 -10.89 1.01 9.19
C PRO A 174 -10.80 0.73 10.69
N GLY A 175 -11.65 1.36 11.47
CA GLY A 175 -11.69 1.24 12.93
C GLY A 175 -10.62 2.05 13.67
N ILE A 176 -9.60 2.56 12.97
CA ILE A 176 -8.56 3.42 13.54
C ILE A 176 -8.76 4.86 13.10
N PHE A 177 -8.90 5.10 11.81
CA PHE A 177 -9.15 6.42 11.24
C PHE A 177 -10.51 6.50 10.56
N GLU A 178 -11.05 7.69 10.46
CA GLU A 178 -12.27 7.94 9.70
C GLU A 178 -12.02 7.77 8.19
N PRO A 179 -13.02 7.22 7.44
CA PRO A 179 -12.92 7.18 5.99
C PRO A 179 -12.85 8.58 5.39
N VAL A 180 -12.04 8.75 4.37
CA VAL A 180 -11.84 10.04 3.72
C VAL A 180 -12.77 10.18 2.53
N ARG A 181 -13.54 11.28 2.47
CA ARG A 181 -14.41 11.57 1.34
C ARG A 181 -13.64 12.32 0.24
N ILE A 182 -13.66 11.77 -0.98
CA ILE A 182 -13.15 12.41 -2.19
C ILE A 182 -14.26 12.36 -3.25
N GLY A 183 -14.78 13.53 -3.61
CA GLY A 183 -15.96 13.63 -4.46
C GLY A 183 -17.20 13.02 -3.78
N ASP A 184 -17.81 12.05 -4.44
CA ASP A 184 -18.98 11.30 -3.98
C ASP A 184 -18.61 9.97 -3.27
N ARG A 185 -17.32 9.64 -3.16
CA ARG A 185 -16.81 8.37 -2.63
C ARG A 185 -16.19 8.53 -1.25
N TYR A 186 -16.39 7.51 -0.40
CA TYR A 186 -15.63 7.35 0.83
C TYR A 186 -14.53 6.32 0.61
N LEU A 187 -13.33 6.63 1.09
CA LEU A 187 -12.13 5.82 0.88
C LEU A 187 -11.53 5.37 2.20
N PHE A 188 -11.07 4.12 2.19
CA PHE A 188 -10.27 3.48 3.23
C PHE A 188 -8.82 3.28 2.78
N ASP A 189 -7.98 2.81 3.71
CA ASP A 189 -6.59 2.43 3.46
C ASP A 189 -6.47 1.46 2.27
N GLY A 190 -5.54 1.77 1.38
CA GLY A 190 -5.28 0.98 0.18
C GLY A 190 -4.71 -0.40 0.45
N ALA A 191 -4.20 -0.65 1.64
CA ALA A 191 -3.64 -1.95 2.01
C ALA A 191 -4.70 -3.07 2.10
N LEU A 192 -5.99 -2.70 2.11
CA LEU A 192 -7.10 -3.66 1.97
C LEU A 192 -7.13 -4.35 0.61
N VAL A 193 -6.55 -3.73 -0.43
CA VAL A 193 -6.64 -4.22 -1.82
C VAL A 193 -5.29 -4.34 -2.51
N ASN A 194 -4.32 -3.47 -2.20
CA ASN A 194 -3.00 -3.46 -2.82
C ASN A 194 -1.92 -3.00 -1.82
N PRO A 195 -1.44 -3.88 -0.95
CA PRO A 195 -0.46 -3.53 0.08
C PRO A 195 0.88 -3.05 -0.45
N VAL A 196 1.33 -3.52 -1.63
CA VAL A 196 2.58 -3.09 -2.29
C VAL A 196 2.27 -2.80 -3.77
N PRO A 197 2.17 -1.52 -4.18
CA PRO A 197 1.52 -1.11 -5.41
C PRO A 197 2.44 -1.21 -6.65
N VAL A 198 2.98 -2.41 -6.93
CA VAL A 198 3.84 -2.69 -8.10
C VAL A 198 3.09 -2.43 -9.41
N THR A 199 1.84 -2.87 -9.49
CA THR A 199 0.98 -2.70 -10.68
C THR A 199 0.76 -1.23 -11.02
N VAL A 200 0.66 -0.37 -9.99
CA VAL A 200 0.49 1.08 -10.15
C VAL A 200 1.75 1.70 -10.77
N CYS A 201 2.95 1.33 -10.28
CA CYS A 201 4.20 1.78 -10.89
C CYS A 201 4.28 1.38 -12.37
N ARG A 202 3.88 0.14 -12.71
CA ARG A 202 3.84 -0.34 -14.09
C ARG A 202 2.88 0.50 -14.94
N ALA A 203 1.69 0.79 -14.45
CA ALA A 203 0.69 1.60 -15.15
C ALA A 203 1.17 3.05 -15.34
N LEU A 204 1.99 3.58 -14.43
CA LEU A 204 2.65 4.89 -14.56
C LEU A 204 3.86 4.86 -15.52
N GLY A 205 4.13 3.73 -16.16
CA GLY A 205 5.15 3.57 -17.19
C GLY A 205 6.52 3.14 -16.66
N ALA A 206 6.62 2.54 -15.48
CA ALA A 206 7.87 1.96 -14.99
C ALA A 206 8.20 0.68 -15.76
N GLU A 207 9.43 0.60 -16.27
CA GLU A 207 9.99 -0.58 -16.94
C GLU A 207 10.65 -1.53 -15.94
N PHE A 208 11.16 -0.99 -14.85
CA PHE A 208 11.70 -1.73 -13.72
C PHE A 208 11.06 -1.20 -12.43
N VAL A 209 10.68 -2.09 -11.51
CA VAL A 209 10.04 -1.69 -10.25
C VAL A 209 10.82 -2.24 -9.07
N ILE A 210 11.25 -1.33 -8.19
CA ILE A 210 11.77 -1.65 -6.86
C ILE A 210 10.57 -1.67 -5.92
N ALA A 211 10.24 -2.86 -5.41
CA ALA A 211 9.14 -3.05 -4.46
C ALA A 211 9.66 -3.15 -3.03
N VAL A 212 9.23 -2.24 -2.16
CA VAL A 212 9.63 -2.21 -0.75
C VAL A 212 8.50 -2.75 0.12
N ASN A 213 8.65 -3.98 0.56
CA ASN A 213 7.74 -4.65 1.46
C ASN A 213 8.32 -4.71 2.88
N VAL A 214 7.71 -4.01 3.82
CA VAL A 214 8.15 -3.94 5.22
C VAL A 214 7.37 -4.89 6.15
N THR A 215 6.53 -5.76 5.58
CA THR A 215 5.70 -6.71 6.32
C THR A 215 6.06 -8.17 6.07
N ALA A 216 6.96 -8.46 5.10
CA ALA A 216 7.21 -9.80 4.57
C ALA A 216 7.66 -10.85 5.61
N ASP A 217 8.37 -10.44 6.66
CA ASP A 217 8.97 -11.37 7.63
C ASP A 217 8.16 -11.54 8.93
N THR A 218 7.03 -10.89 9.08
CA THR A 218 6.30 -10.85 10.35
C THR A 218 5.28 -11.96 10.52
N MET A 219 4.91 -12.65 9.44
CA MET A 219 3.85 -13.67 9.46
C MET A 219 4.28 -14.96 8.77
N TYR A 220 4.54 -15.95 9.57
CA TYR A 220 4.46 -17.40 9.33
C TYR A 220 4.97 -17.98 8.01
N ARG A 221 6.00 -18.78 8.13
CA ARG A 221 6.60 -19.58 7.04
C ARG A 221 5.68 -20.67 6.48
N SER A 222 4.53 -20.94 7.13
CA SER A 222 3.57 -21.96 6.69
C SER A 222 2.17 -21.40 6.57
N ALA A 223 1.50 -21.70 5.47
CA ALA A 223 0.12 -21.28 5.21
C ALA A 223 -0.92 -22.12 5.96
N VAL A 224 -0.53 -23.32 6.42
CA VAL A 224 -1.41 -24.27 7.09
C VAL A 224 -0.69 -24.89 8.27
N ILE A 225 -1.30 -24.85 9.44
CA ILE A 225 -0.90 -25.62 10.63
C ILE A 225 -1.90 -26.76 10.76
N PRO A 226 -1.50 -28.03 10.52
CA PRO A 226 -2.41 -29.15 10.73
C PRO A 226 -2.74 -29.24 12.23
N ASN A 227 -4.03 -29.26 12.56
CA ASN A 227 -4.48 -29.45 13.93
C ASN A 227 -4.32 -30.94 14.29
N GLN A 228 -3.23 -31.28 14.97
CA GLN A 228 -2.99 -32.65 15.47
C GLN A 228 -3.54 -32.87 16.89
N SER A 229 -4.14 -31.86 17.49
CA SER A 229 -4.62 -31.93 18.89
C SER A 229 -6.14 -32.11 18.95
N ALA A 230 -6.62 -33.31 18.61
CA ALA A 230 -7.96 -33.71 19.01
C ALA A 230 -8.08 -34.04 20.53
N ALA A 231 -7.02 -33.75 21.32
CA ALA A 231 -6.95 -34.22 22.72
C ALA A 231 -6.80 -33.11 23.79
N ALA A 232 -6.79 -31.83 23.42
CA ALA A 232 -6.88 -30.77 24.43
C ALA A 232 -8.30 -30.25 24.47
N ALA A 233 -9.13 -30.78 25.41
CA ALA A 233 -10.37 -30.14 25.80
C ALA A 233 -10.08 -28.68 26.14
N PRO A 234 -10.97 -27.72 25.78
CA PRO A 234 -10.80 -26.33 26.19
C PRO A 234 -10.77 -26.31 27.73
N THR A 235 -9.63 -25.88 28.28
CA THR A 235 -9.59 -25.52 29.68
C THR A 235 -10.53 -24.33 29.79
N GLU A 236 -11.71 -24.52 30.40
CA GLU A 236 -12.60 -23.43 30.75
C GLU A 236 -11.80 -22.45 31.60
N ALA A 237 -11.31 -21.39 30.99
CA ALA A 237 -10.81 -20.23 31.71
C ALA A 237 -12.01 -19.68 32.45
N GLY A 238 -12.00 -19.89 33.77
CA GLY A 238 -13.10 -19.57 34.65
C GLY A 238 -13.63 -18.19 34.36
N SER A 239 -14.93 -18.13 34.03
CA SER A 239 -15.72 -16.93 33.89
C SER A 239 -15.81 -16.23 35.25
N LYS A 240 -14.80 -15.41 35.57
CA LYS A 240 -14.97 -14.36 36.58
C LYS A 240 -15.41 -13.12 35.82
N GLY A 241 -16.67 -12.99 35.60
CA GLY A 241 -17.27 -11.71 35.32
C GLY A 241 -16.97 -10.76 36.48
N PRO A 242 -16.50 -9.56 36.13
CA PRO A 242 -16.82 -8.47 36.99
C PRO A 242 -16.87 -7.13 36.27
N PHE A 243 -18.00 -6.70 35.99
CA PHE A 243 -18.30 -5.30 36.04
C PHE A 243 -18.79 -4.93 37.45
N ALA A 244 -17.89 -4.96 38.44
CA ALA A 244 -18.19 -4.38 39.74
C ALA A 244 -16.86 -3.94 40.40
N GLY A 245 -16.61 -2.64 40.39
CA GLY A 245 -15.68 -1.99 41.28
C GLY A 245 -14.24 -1.87 40.82
N ARG A 246 -13.93 -0.76 40.18
CA ARG A 246 -12.67 0.03 40.32
C ARG A 246 -12.54 1.12 39.26
N VAL A 247 -13.39 2.11 39.34
CA VAL A 247 -13.25 3.35 38.52
C VAL A 247 -12.27 4.35 39.18
N GLY A 248 -11.76 4.04 40.37
CA GLY A 248 -10.97 5.00 41.18
C GLY A 248 -9.45 4.88 41.10
N ALA A 249 -8.87 3.81 40.54
CA ALA A 249 -7.41 3.60 40.52
C ALA A 249 -6.77 3.71 39.12
N ALA A 250 -7.55 4.11 38.12
CA ALA A 250 -7.14 4.08 36.72
C ALA A 250 -6.41 5.32 36.21
N LEU A 251 -6.29 6.38 37.01
CA LEU A 251 -5.72 7.65 36.54
C LEU A 251 -4.24 7.88 36.93
N GLU A 252 -3.66 7.05 37.78
CA GLU A 252 -2.25 7.23 38.22
C GLU A 252 -1.24 6.20 37.65
N GLY A 253 -1.67 5.17 36.93
CA GLY A 253 -0.77 4.17 36.34
C GLY A 253 -1.09 3.95 34.89
N GLY A 254 -0.23 4.43 33.97
CA GLY A 254 -0.33 4.33 32.50
C GLY A 254 -1.02 3.10 31.95
N LEU A 255 -2.33 3.16 31.77
CA LEU A 255 -3.21 2.07 31.32
C LEU A 255 -3.01 1.65 29.87
N LEU A 256 -2.35 2.47 29.08
CA LEU A 256 -2.26 2.26 27.65
C LEU A 256 -1.06 1.43 27.14
N PRO A 257 0.10 1.34 27.84
CA PRO A 257 1.11 0.37 27.47
C PRO A 257 0.63 -1.09 27.55
N ARG A 258 -0.28 -1.37 28.51
CA ARG A 258 -0.83 -2.72 28.71
C ARG A 258 -1.86 -3.13 27.67
N TYR A 259 -2.43 -2.21 26.92
CA TYR A 259 -3.43 -2.52 25.89
C TYR A 259 -2.80 -3.17 24.66
N PHE A 260 -1.50 -2.98 24.44
CA PHE A 260 -0.73 -3.54 23.34
C PHE A 260 0.31 -4.59 23.78
N GLU A 261 0.54 -4.78 25.09
CA GLU A 261 1.42 -5.82 25.60
C GLU A 261 0.65 -7.15 25.70
N ARG A 262 0.96 -8.06 24.78
CA ARG A 262 0.42 -9.43 24.78
C ARG A 262 1.29 -10.29 25.70
N ARG A 263 0.74 -10.83 26.78
CA ARG A 263 1.34 -11.96 27.49
C ARG A 263 1.06 -13.23 26.70
N ALA A 264 2.05 -14.11 26.60
CA ALA A 264 1.87 -15.42 25.96
C ALA A 264 0.72 -16.17 26.67
N GLY A 265 -0.35 -16.47 25.94
CA GLY A 265 -1.53 -17.16 26.43
C GLY A 265 -2.78 -16.30 26.64
N ASP A 266 -2.68 -14.97 26.63
CA ASP A 266 -3.86 -14.11 26.74
C ASP A 266 -4.60 -13.99 25.41
N ALA A 267 -5.94 -13.99 25.47
CA ALA A 267 -6.77 -13.69 24.29
C ALA A 267 -6.49 -12.24 23.82
N PRO A 268 -6.40 -11.98 22.51
CA PRO A 268 -6.22 -10.63 22.00
C PRO A 268 -7.46 -9.79 22.32
N ASN A 269 -7.24 -8.53 22.72
CA ASN A 269 -8.34 -7.57 22.79
C ASN A 269 -8.82 -7.22 21.36
N VAL A 270 -10.01 -6.61 21.25
CA VAL A 270 -10.66 -6.31 19.96
C VAL A 270 -9.74 -5.51 19.03
N ALA A 271 -9.06 -4.48 19.54
CA ALA A 271 -8.15 -3.64 18.74
C ALA A 271 -6.96 -4.45 18.21
N THR A 272 -6.34 -5.27 19.06
CA THR A 272 -5.24 -6.15 18.67
C THR A 272 -5.71 -7.19 17.65
N ALA A 273 -6.87 -7.81 17.88
CA ALA A 273 -7.45 -8.78 16.96
C ALA A 273 -7.75 -8.17 15.58
N MET A 274 -8.26 -6.93 15.53
CA MET A 274 -8.48 -6.20 14.28
C MET A 274 -7.16 -5.92 13.54
N ILE A 275 -6.12 -5.46 14.24
CA ILE A 275 -4.80 -5.20 13.65
C ILE A 275 -4.17 -6.51 13.14
N ASP A 276 -4.27 -7.59 13.90
CA ASP A 276 -3.76 -8.90 13.49
C ASP A 276 -4.52 -9.44 12.25
N ALA A 277 -5.86 -9.34 12.25
CA ALA A 277 -6.67 -9.71 11.09
C ALA A 277 -6.29 -8.90 9.85
N PHE A 278 -6.06 -7.60 10.01
CA PHE A 278 -5.65 -6.72 8.93
C PHE A 278 -4.28 -7.10 8.37
N ASN A 279 -3.30 -7.37 9.24
CA ASN A 279 -1.98 -7.84 8.85
C ASN A 279 -2.04 -9.18 8.09
N ILE A 280 -2.91 -10.11 8.55
CA ILE A 280 -3.13 -11.41 7.88
C ILE A 280 -3.70 -11.18 6.46
N ILE A 281 -4.70 -10.31 6.33
CA ILE A 281 -5.31 -9.99 5.04
C ILE A 281 -4.27 -9.40 4.09
N GLN A 282 -3.46 -8.44 4.55
CA GLN A 282 -2.40 -7.83 3.75
C GLN A 282 -1.39 -8.88 3.26
N ASP A 283 -0.92 -9.77 4.13
CA ASP A 283 0.02 -10.84 3.75
C ASP A 283 -0.58 -11.77 2.69
N ARG A 284 -1.86 -12.14 2.82
CA ARG A 284 -2.55 -12.98 1.85
C ARG A 284 -2.71 -12.30 0.48
N ILE A 285 -3.11 -11.04 0.47
CA ILE A 285 -3.23 -10.26 -0.77
C ILE A 285 -1.86 -10.14 -1.43
N LEU A 286 -0.82 -9.82 -0.66
CA LEU A 286 0.53 -9.66 -1.17
C LEU A 286 1.03 -10.95 -1.85
N ARG A 287 0.86 -12.11 -1.20
CA ARG A 287 1.25 -13.43 -1.77
C ARG A 287 0.46 -13.81 -3.01
N SER A 288 -0.71 -13.27 -3.21
CA SER A 288 -1.53 -13.52 -4.41
C SER A 288 -1.20 -12.59 -5.58
N ARG A 289 -0.51 -11.47 -5.32
CA ARG A 289 -0.22 -10.44 -6.32
C ARG A 289 1.24 -10.37 -6.77
N LEU A 290 2.16 -10.91 -5.99
CA LEU A 290 3.59 -11.01 -6.29
C LEU A 290 4.00 -12.44 -6.66
#